data_8c16fee2bbc9dbd6b1ba46efb92ddb15
#
_entry.id   8c16fee2bbc9dbd6b1ba46efb92ddb15
#
_cell.length_a   1.000
_cell.length_b   1.000
_cell.length_c   1.000
_cell.angle_alpha   90.00
_cell.angle_beta   90.00
_cell.angle_gamma   90.00
#
_symmetry.space_group_name_H-M   'P 1'
#
loop_
_entity.id
_entity.type
_entity.pdbx_description
1 polymer ?
#
loop_
_entity_poly.entity_id
_entity_poly.type
_entity_poly.pdbx_seq_one_letter_code
_entity_poly.pdbx_strand_id
1 'polypeptide(L)'
;MYKNIYKYDDMKRREHMAVREHVGWYLWTHQLVEVQGEDARDFLDLLCTKMISTLKTGKERYTTILDENAEIIDDVVVFRLEEQKFWVSTLFAGNLIHWMASHQGNRKITYKDVTDQYHMYAVQGPDSMEMINKLTKNPIDELKFFSFEKNQIEELPVIINRAGFTGEKKGYEIYVAADQADRIEELLHKTGDAMGAVEVTEFQVMAWTLPTEAGFYYMRDLRH
;
A
#
# COMPACT_ATOMS: atom_id res chain seq x y z
N MET A 1 16.22 20.27 -5.02
CA MET A 1 15.95 19.27 -6.07
C MET A 1 14.58 19.48 -6.71
N TYR A 2 13.52 19.73 -5.97
CA TYR A 2 12.13 19.81 -6.48
C TYR A 2 11.71 21.15 -7.12
N LYS A 3 12.46 22.22 -6.95
CA LYS A 3 12.07 23.60 -7.38
C LYS A 3 11.71 23.74 -8.85
N ASN A 4 12.25 22.89 -9.72
CA ASN A 4 12.02 22.94 -11.16
C ASN A 4 11.21 21.77 -11.70
N ILE A 5 10.74 20.87 -10.84
CA ILE A 5 9.93 19.75 -11.30
C ILE A 5 8.60 20.27 -11.84
N TYR A 6 8.13 19.68 -12.92
CA TYR A 6 6.91 20.11 -13.60
C TYR A 6 6.81 21.64 -13.80
N LYS A 7 7.91 22.28 -14.16
CA LYS A 7 8.01 23.76 -14.32
C LYS A 7 6.92 24.35 -15.22
N TYR A 8 6.43 23.60 -16.18
CA TYR A 8 5.45 24.02 -17.19
C TYR A 8 4.11 23.28 -17.07
N ASP A 9 3.87 22.59 -15.95
CA ASP A 9 2.64 21.87 -15.65
C ASP A 9 2.22 22.19 -14.21
N ASP A 10 1.38 23.21 -14.08
CA ASP A 10 1.00 23.74 -12.76
C ASP A 10 0.19 22.73 -11.94
N MET A 11 -0.63 21.88 -12.60
CA MET A 11 -1.43 20.87 -11.90
C MET A 11 -0.52 19.80 -11.28
N LYS A 12 0.31 19.17 -12.09
CA LYS A 12 1.26 18.15 -11.60
C LYS A 12 2.22 18.72 -10.56
N ARG A 13 2.65 19.97 -10.76
CA ARG A 13 3.49 20.66 -9.79
C ARG A 13 2.79 20.85 -8.46
N ARG A 14 1.53 21.31 -8.48
CA ARG A 14 0.72 21.49 -7.27
C ARG A 14 0.56 20.17 -6.50
N GLU A 15 0.19 19.11 -7.19
CA GLU A 15 0.01 17.78 -6.61
C GLU A 15 1.33 17.23 -6.05
N HIS A 16 2.41 17.32 -6.80
CA HIS A 16 3.74 16.89 -6.36
C HIS A 16 4.20 17.65 -5.10
N MET A 17 4.09 18.96 -5.11
CA MET A 17 4.53 19.79 -3.98
C MET A 17 3.65 19.59 -2.75
N ALA A 18 2.36 19.29 -2.91
CA ALA A 18 1.50 18.97 -1.79
C ALA A 18 2.02 17.77 -0.99
N VAL A 19 2.43 16.71 -1.68
CA VAL A 19 3.03 15.53 -1.02
C VAL A 19 4.37 15.86 -0.34
N ARG A 20 5.15 16.80 -0.88
CA ARG A 20 6.47 17.17 -0.33
C ARG A 20 6.41 18.18 0.81
N GLU A 21 5.47 19.12 0.77
CA GLU A 21 5.41 20.25 1.68
C GLU A 21 4.27 20.21 2.70
N HIS A 22 3.21 19.42 2.39
CA HIS A 22 1.99 19.35 3.19
C HIS A 22 1.44 17.93 3.28
N VAL A 23 0.36 17.67 2.56
CA VAL A 23 -0.27 16.36 2.43
C VAL A 23 -1.00 16.24 1.10
N GLY A 24 -0.73 15.17 0.40
CA GLY A 24 -1.51 14.71 -0.74
C GLY A 24 -2.16 13.36 -0.45
N TRP A 25 -3.33 13.12 -1.00
CA TRP A 25 -3.98 11.83 -0.92
C TRP A 25 -4.42 11.33 -2.30
N TYR A 26 -4.48 10.01 -2.47
CA TYR A 26 -4.69 9.38 -3.76
C TYR A 26 -5.41 8.04 -3.59
N LEU A 27 -6.43 7.78 -4.42
CA LEU A 27 -7.03 6.45 -4.53
C LEU A 27 -6.08 5.54 -5.32
N TRP A 28 -5.42 4.61 -4.62
CA TRP A 28 -4.50 3.68 -5.23
C TRP A 28 -5.18 2.35 -5.56
N THR A 29 -5.13 1.98 -6.81
CA THR A 29 -5.69 0.71 -7.32
C THR A 29 -4.61 -0.35 -7.42
N HIS A 30 -4.10 -0.81 -6.31
CA HIS A 30 -3.31 -2.04 -6.30
C HIS A 30 -4.21 -3.26 -6.19
N GLN A 31 -3.65 -4.44 -6.43
CA GLN A 31 -4.37 -5.68 -6.33
C GLN A 31 -3.99 -6.41 -5.04
N LEU A 32 -4.96 -7.09 -4.44
CA LEU A 32 -4.79 -7.83 -3.19
C LEU A 32 -5.12 -9.30 -3.39
N VAL A 33 -4.18 -10.16 -3.00
CA VAL A 33 -4.41 -11.60 -2.90
C VAL A 33 -4.43 -11.99 -1.42
N GLU A 34 -5.56 -12.53 -0.96
CA GLU A 34 -5.67 -13.12 0.38
C GLU A 34 -5.14 -14.55 0.36
N VAL A 35 -4.21 -14.88 1.25
CA VAL A 35 -3.61 -16.20 1.41
C VAL A 35 -3.85 -16.67 2.84
N GLN A 36 -4.44 -17.87 3.02
CA GLN A 36 -4.70 -18.42 4.37
C GLN A 36 -4.64 -19.95 4.38
N GLY A 37 -4.41 -20.52 5.56
CA GLY A 37 -4.37 -21.97 5.79
C GLY A 37 -3.21 -22.39 6.69
N GLU A 38 -3.20 -23.64 7.13
CA GLU A 38 -2.20 -24.18 8.08
C GLU A 38 -0.76 -23.97 7.57
N ASP A 39 -0.54 -24.02 6.26
CA ASP A 39 0.77 -23.93 5.64
C ASP A 39 1.03 -22.54 5.00
N ALA A 40 0.14 -21.54 5.20
CA ALA A 40 0.21 -20.28 4.49
C ALA A 40 1.53 -19.51 4.74
N ARG A 41 1.98 -19.46 5.99
CA ARG A 41 3.24 -18.80 6.37
C ARG A 41 4.45 -19.46 5.70
N ASP A 42 4.55 -20.77 5.78
CA ASP A 42 5.70 -21.53 5.27
C ASP A 42 5.68 -21.56 3.72
N PHE A 43 4.49 -21.48 3.14
CA PHE A 43 4.32 -21.35 1.70
C PHE A 43 4.81 -19.97 1.22
N LEU A 44 4.45 -18.89 1.90
CA LEU A 44 4.94 -17.56 1.56
C LEU A 44 6.47 -17.44 1.77
N ASP A 45 7.04 -18.12 2.78
CA ASP A 45 8.49 -18.22 2.95
C ASP A 45 9.18 -18.92 1.77
N LEU A 46 8.52 -19.91 1.16
CA LEU A 46 9.05 -20.59 -0.02
C LEU A 46 9.13 -19.66 -1.23
N LEU A 47 8.13 -18.79 -1.41
CA LEU A 47 8.02 -17.93 -2.60
C LEU A 47 8.80 -16.62 -2.49
N CYS A 48 8.92 -16.07 -1.29
CA CYS A 48 9.48 -14.75 -1.04
C CYS A 48 10.99 -14.81 -0.77
N THR A 49 11.72 -13.81 -1.24
CA THR A 49 13.16 -13.67 -0.95
C THR A 49 13.46 -13.25 0.49
N LYS A 50 12.48 -12.64 1.18
CA LYS A 50 12.59 -12.32 2.61
C LYS A 50 11.72 -13.28 3.44
N MET A 51 12.23 -13.68 4.61
CA MET A 51 11.55 -14.61 5.51
C MET A 51 10.23 -14.05 6.04
N ILE A 52 9.11 -14.62 5.62
CA ILE A 52 7.76 -14.25 6.09
C ILE A 52 7.46 -14.88 7.46
N SER A 53 8.06 -16.03 7.78
CA SER A 53 7.92 -16.69 9.08
C SER A 53 8.32 -15.80 10.26
N THR A 54 9.25 -14.87 10.07
CA THR A 54 9.66 -13.91 11.12
C THR A 54 8.78 -12.65 11.20
N LEU A 55 7.86 -12.46 10.25
CA LEU A 55 6.94 -11.34 10.24
C LEU A 55 5.90 -11.52 11.36
N LYS A 56 5.72 -10.49 12.19
CA LYS A 56 4.72 -10.53 13.28
C LYS A 56 3.35 -10.08 12.76
N THR A 57 2.28 -10.56 13.37
CA THR A 57 0.92 -10.05 13.12
C THR A 57 0.86 -8.53 13.34
N GLY A 58 0.13 -7.82 12.47
CA GLY A 58 0.08 -6.35 12.46
C GLY A 58 1.29 -5.70 11.80
N LYS A 59 2.13 -6.48 11.12
CA LYS A 59 3.30 -6.00 10.38
C LYS A 59 3.19 -6.39 8.92
N GLU A 60 3.92 -5.62 8.10
CA GLU A 60 4.09 -5.92 6.69
C GLU A 60 5.56 -6.03 6.30
N ARG A 61 5.79 -6.57 5.11
CA ARG A 61 7.14 -6.73 4.55
C ARG A 61 7.12 -6.60 3.05
N TYR A 62 7.87 -5.64 2.54
CA TYR A 62 8.19 -5.57 1.12
C TYR A 62 9.23 -6.63 0.78
N THR A 63 8.97 -7.41 -0.27
CA THR A 63 9.82 -8.51 -0.73
C THR A 63 9.64 -8.73 -2.22
N THR A 64 10.51 -9.53 -2.82
CA THR A 64 10.40 -9.98 -4.20
C THR A 64 10.11 -11.47 -4.26
N ILE A 65 9.46 -11.90 -5.33
CA ILE A 65 9.28 -13.29 -5.72
C ILE A 65 10.12 -13.50 -6.98
N LEU A 66 10.94 -14.53 -6.97
CA LEU A 66 11.85 -14.88 -8.07
C LEU A 66 11.49 -16.23 -8.65
N ASP A 67 11.80 -16.43 -9.92
CA ASP A 67 11.79 -17.73 -10.55
C ASP A 67 13.10 -18.52 -10.29
N GLU A 68 13.21 -19.70 -10.88
CA GLU A 68 14.37 -20.59 -10.73
C GLU A 68 15.66 -20.04 -11.36
N ASN A 69 15.54 -19.03 -12.23
CA ASN A 69 16.67 -18.33 -12.87
C ASN A 69 17.05 -17.05 -12.12
N ALA A 70 16.41 -16.79 -10.98
CA ALA A 70 16.53 -15.56 -10.20
C ALA A 70 16.00 -14.30 -10.92
N GLU A 71 15.10 -14.48 -11.89
CA GLU A 71 14.37 -13.37 -12.49
C GLU A 71 13.18 -12.98 -11.62
N ILE A 72 12.87 -11.68 -11.58
CA ILE A 72 11.77 -11.15 -10.77
C ILE A 72 10.44 -11.53 -11.40
N ILE A 73 9.63 -12.33 -10.69
CA ILE A 73 8.24 -12.61 -11.01
C ILE A 73 7.35 -11.46 -10.57
N ASP A 74 7.55 -10.99 -9.33
CA ASP A 74 6.76 -9.92 -8.74
C ASP A 74 7.53 -9.23 -7.60
N ASP A 75 7.20 -7.98 -7.33
CA ASP A 75 7.56 -7.27 -6.12
C ASP A 75 6.28 -6.96 -5.32
N VAL A 76 6.26 -7.43 -4.08
CA VAL A 76 5.04 -7.50 -3.30
C VAL A 76 5.22 -6.95 -1.89
N VAL A 77 4.10 -6.52 -1.28
CA VAL A 77 4.05 -6.26 0.16
C VAL A 77 3.17 -7.32 0.81
N VAL A 78 3.75 -8.07 1.75
CA VAL A 78 3.06 -9.11 2.50
C VAL A 78 2.63 -8.56 3.85
N PHE A 79 1.33 -8.52 4.11
CA PHE A 79 0.70 -8.16 5.39
C PHE A 79 0.40 -9.42 6.17
N ARG A 80 0.80 -9.51 7.43
CA ARG A 80 0.35 -10.59 8.31
C ARG A 80 -0.84 -10.15 9.14
N LEU A 81 -2.05 -10.51 8.69
CA LEU A 81 -3.31 -10.13 9.34
C LEU A 81 -3.57 -10.93 10.61
N GLU A 82 -3.28 -12.24 10.55
CA GLU A 82 -3.41 -13.20 11.63
C GLU A 82 -2.26 -14.22 11.54
N GLU A 83 -2.22 -15.17 12.45
CA GLU A 83 -1.13 -16.14 12.50
C GLU A 83 -0.91 -16.87 11.16
N GLN A 84 -1.99 -17.27 10.50
CA GLN A 84 -1.98 -17.99 9.22
C GLN A 84 -2.87 -17.34 8.16
N LYS A 85 -3.06 -16.01 8.25
CA LYS A 85 -3.81 -15.22 7.27
C LYS A 85 -3.01 -14.00 6.85
N PHE A 86 -2.86 -13.85 5.53
CA PHE A 86 -2.03 -12.83 4.93
C PHE A 86 -2.77 -12.11 3.79
N TRP A 87 -2.42 -10.87 3.57
CA TRP A 87 -2.63 -10.21 2.30
C TRP A 87 -1.30 -10.07 1.58
N VAL A 88 -1.32 -10.28 0.28
CA VAL A 88 -0.20 -10.00 -0.62
C VAL A 88 -0.65 -8.92 -1.58
N SER A 89 -0.11 -7.72 -1.39
CA SER A 89 -0.33 -6.59 -2.28
C SER A 89 0.62 -6.68 -3.47
N THR A 90 0.07 -6.63 -4.67
CA THR A 90 0.75 -6.83 -5.94
C THR A 90 0.19 -5.88 -6.99
N LEU A 91 0.83 -5.77 -8.15
CA LEU A 91 0.27 -5.15 -9.33
C LEU A 91 -0.27 -6.20 -10.35
N PHE A 92 -0.07 -7.50 -10.08
CA PHE A 92 -0.34 -8.57 -11.04
C PHE A 92 -0.97 -9.80 -10.35
N ALA A 93 -2.12 -9.62 -9.70
CA ALA A 93 -2.78 -10.68 -8.91
C ALA A 93 -3.00 -11.98 -9.70
N GLY A 94 -3.40 -11.90 -10.97
CA GLY A 94 -3.57 -13.07 -11.83
C GLY A 94 -2.28 -13.86 -12.02
N ASN A 95 -1.15 -13.19 -12.26
CA ASN A 95 0.16 -13.82 -12.42
C ASN A 95 0.63 -14.42 -11.09
N LEU A 96 0.45 -13.69 -9.99
CA LEU A 96 0.79 -14.16 -8.66
C LEU A 96 0.01 -15.43 -8.28
N ILE A 97 -1.30 -15.46 -8.52
CA ILE A 97 -2.16 -16.63 -8.28
C ILE A 97 -1.71 -17.80 -9.13
N HIS A 98 -1.41 -17.57 -10.40
CA HIS A 98 -0.89 -18.62 -11.28
C HIS A 98 0.44 -19.19 -10.76
N TRP A 99 1.35 -18.34 -10.32
CA TRP A 99 2.62 -18.73 -9.72
C TRP A 99 2.42 -19.52 -8.41
N MET A 100 1.53 -19.05 -7.55
CA MET A 100 1.14 -19.77 -6.32
C MET A 100 0.59 -21.16 -6.64
N ALA A 101 -0.29 -21.28 -7.63
CA ALA A 101 -0.89 -22.55 -8.04
C ALA A 101 0.16 -23.56 -8.51
N SER A 102 1.17 -23.13 -9.26
CA SER A 102 2.24 -24.01 -9.74
C SER A 102 3.18 -24.51 -8.65
N HIS A 103 3.23 -23.81 -7.49
CA HIS A 103 4.14 -24.13 -6.37
C HIS A 103 3.43 -24.66 -5.13
N GLN A 104 2.10 -24.70 -5.11
CA GLN A 104 1.31 -25.12 -3.95
C GLN A 104 1.63 -26.55 -3.48
N GLY A 105 1.71 -27.50 -4.42
CA GLY A 105 1.86 -28.91 -4.08
C GLY A 105 0.72 -29.42 -3.20
N ASN A 106 1.05 -30.15 -2.14
CA ASN A 106 0.06 -30.72 -1.19
C ASN A 106 -0.22 -29.80 0.02
N ARG A 107 0.18 -28.53 -0.01
CA ARG A 107 0.01 -27.60 1.11
C ARG A 107 -1.46 -27.23 1.32
N LYS A 108 -1.85 -27.17 2.57
CA LYS A 108 -3.21 -26.79 3.01
C LYS A 108 -3.33 -25.25 3.07
N ILE A 109 -3.48 -24.67 1.91
CA ILE A 109 -3.65 -23.24 1.72
C ILE A 109 -4.80 -22.95 0.76
N THR A 110 -5.38 -21.77 0.92
CA THR A 110 -6.28 -21.16 -0.05
C THR A 110 -5.76 -19.76 -0.36
N TYR A 111 -5.96 -19.33 -1.59
CA TYR A 111 -5.63 -17.96 -2.02
C TYR A 111 -6.70 -17.50 -3.01
N LYS A 112 -7.05 -16.23 -2.90
CA LYS A 112 -8.04 -15.60 -3.77
C LYS A 112 -7.71 -14.14 -4.01
N ASP A 113 -8.08 -13.65 -5.18
CA ASP A 113 -8.12 -12.23 -5.46
C ASP A 113 -9.26 -11.58 -4.66
N VAL A 114 -8.92 -10.57 -3.86
CA VAL A 114 -9.86 -9.78 -3.07
C VAL A 114 -9.80 -8.30 -3.44
N THR A 115 -9.20 -7.97 -4.57
CA THR A 115 -9.02 -6.60 -5.07
C THR A 115 -10.32 -5.82 -5.05
N ASP A 116 -11.39 -6.38 -5.60
CA ASP A 116 -12.69 -5.71 -5.69
C ASP A 116 -13.41 -5.55 -4.34
N GLN A 117 -12.88 -6.13 -3.26
CA GLN A 117 -13.48 -6.05 -1.93
C GLN A 117 -12.95 -4.86 -1.12
N TYR A 118 -11.83 -4.25 -1.53
CA TYR A 118 -11.17 -3.19 -0.79
C TYR A 118 -10.72 -2.05 -1.68
N HIS A 119 -10.86 -0.82 -1.17
CA HIS A 119 -10.15 0.34 -1.69
C HIS A 119 -8.98 0.72 -0.76
N MET A 120 -7.93 1.30 -1.35
CA MET A 120 -6.82 1.85 -0.59
C MET A 120 -6.60 3.31 -0.95
N TYR A 121 -6.65 4.18 0.07
CA TYR A 121 -6.30 5.58 -0.06
C TYR A 121 -4.91 5.82 0.53
N ALA A 122 -3.97 6.24 -0.30
CA ALA A 122 -2.65 6.67 0.16
C ALA A 122 -2.73 8.13 0.61
N VAL A 123 -2.30 8.42 1.83
CA VAL A 123 -2.22 9.76 2.42
C VAL A 123 -0.77 10.03 2.78
N GLN A 124 -0.11 10.90 2.03
CA GLN A 124 1.34 11.03 2.03
C GLN A 124 1.77 12.48 2.22
N GLY A 125 2.84 12.70 2.98
CA GLY A 125 3.42 14.01 3.21
C GLY A 125 3.58 14.38 4.68
N PRO A 126 4.26 15.50 5.00
CA PRO A 126 4.57 15.92 6.37
C PRO A 126 3.36 15.97 7.32
N ASP A 127 2.19 16.39 6.82
CA ASP A 127 0.96 16.58 7.60
C ASP A 127 0.02 15.37 7.54
N SER A 128 0.43 14.26 6.90
CA SER A 128 -0.41 13.07 6.72
C SER A 128 -0.87 12.45 8.05
N MET A 129 -0.01 12.41 9.07
CA MET A 129 -0.37 11.90 10.40
C MET A 129 -1.47 12.74 11.06
N GLU A 130 -1.38 14.06 10.94
CA GLU A 130 -2.40 14.96 11.48
C GLU A 130 -3.75 14.74 10.77
N MET A 131 -3.71 14.59 9.44
CA MET A 131 -4.93 14.31 8.65
C MET A 131 -5.57 13.00 9.06
N ILE A 132 -4.79 11.92 9.19
CA ILE A 132 -5.30 10.62 9.65
C ILE A 132 -5.88 10.72 11.07
N ASN A 133 -5.19 11.36 12.00
CA ASN A 133 -5.67 11.51 13.37
C ASN A 133 -6.97 12.32 13.47
N LYS A 134 -7.27 13.21 12.54
CA LYS A 134 -8.56 13.91 12.45
C LYS A 134 -9.70 13.03 11.95
N LEU A 135 -9.37 11.98 11.21
CA LEU A 135 -10.34 11.04 10.64
C LEU A 135 -10.60 9.86 11.55
N THR A 136 -9.56 9.33 12.19
CA THR A 136 -9.62 8.07 12.94
C THR A 136 -10.13 8.24 14.38
N LYS A 137 -10.82 7.22 14.85
CA LYS A 137 -11.31 7.18 16.25
C LYS A 137 -10.17 7.09 17.26
N ASN A 138 -9.14 6.30 16.95
CA ASN A 138 -7.96 6.15 17.79
C ASN A 138 -6.76 6.82 17.12
N PRO A 139 -5.97 7.62 17.86
CA PRO A 139 -4.76 8.23 17.32
C PRO A 139 -3.75 7.18 16.86
N ILE A 140 -3.02 7.50 15.78
CA ILE A 140 -2.04 6.61 15.16
C ILE A 140 -0.59 7.03 15.42
N ASP A 141 -0.36 7.90 16.41
CA ASP A 141 0.95 8.51 16.68
C ASP A 141 2.05 7.48 16.94
N GLU A 142 1.69 6.35 17.58
CA GLU A 142 2.61 5.26 17.91
C GLU A 142 2.74 4.20 16.80
N LEU A 143 1.97 4.32 15.72
CA LEU A 143 2.03 3.37 14.61
C LEU A 143 3.40 3.45 13.94
N LYS A 144 4.11 2.33 13.89
CA LYS A 144 5.48 2.25 13.36
C LYS A 144 5.49 1.99 11.86
N PHE A 145 6.54 2.43 11.20
CA PHE A 145 6.73 2.14 9.77
C PHE A 145 6.70 0.63 9.50
N PHE A 146 6.08 0.24 8.40
CA PHE A 146 5.77 -1.16 8.05
C PHE A 146 4.95 -1.89 9.13
N SER A 147 3.95 -1.18 9.65
CA SER A 147 2.94 -1.71 10.57
C SER A 147 1.57 -1.20 10.22
N PHE A 148 0.59 -1.98 10.56
CA PHE A 148 -0.81 -1.60 10.41
C PHE A 148 -1.60 -1.96 11.65
N GLU A 149 -2.73 -1.27 11.83
CA GLU A 149 -3.68 -1.53 12.89
C GLU A 149 -5.12 -1.43 12.38
N LYS A 150 -6.02 -2.12 13.07
CA LYS A 150 -7.46 -1.95 12.87
C LYS A 150 -7.91 -0.68 13.60
N ASN A 151 -8.65 0.17 12.91
CA ASN A 151 -9.16 1.43 13.44
C ASN A 151 -10.59 1.65 12.91
N GLN A 152 -11.15 2.82 13.18
CA GLN A 152 -12.45 3.26 12.67
C GLN A 152 -12.34 4.71 12.20
N ILE A 153 -13.04 5.01 11.10
CA ILE A 153 -13.32 6.36 10.64
C ILE A 153 -14.84 6.52 10.70
N GLU A 154 -15.33 7.43 11.56
CA GLU A 154 -16.73 7.38 12.06
C GLU A 154 -17.02 5.97 12.61
N GLU A 155 -18.06 5.29 12.09
CA GLU A 155 -18.39 3.90 12.47
C GLU A 155 -17.85 2.86 11.47
N LEU A 156 -17.10 3.29 10.44
CA LEU A 156 -16.60 2.43 9.39
C LEU A 156 -15.29 1.76 9.82
N PRO A 157 -15.21 0.43 9.82
CA PRO A 157 -13.97 -0.27 10.13
C PRO A 157 -12.95 -0.08 9.01
N VAL A 158 -11.73 0.29 9.37
CA VAL A 158 -10.62 0.48 8.45
C VAL A 158 -9.36 -0.21 8.98
N ILE A 159 -8.42 -0.47 8.08
CA ILE A 159 -7.03 -0.75 8.46
C ILE A 159 -6.21 0.47 8.10
N ILE A 160 -5.48 1.00 9.07
CA ILE A 160 -4.51 2.07 8.85
C ILE A 160 -3.13 1.44 8.83
N ASN A 161 -2.45 1.59 7.71
CA ASN A 161 -1.10 1.15 7.50
C ASN A 161 -0.14 2.35 7.47
N ARG A 162 1.02 2.23 8.10
CA ARG A 162 2.08 3.22 7.99
C ARG A 162 3.13 2.76 6.99
N ALA A 163 2.92 3.15 5.77
CA ALA A 163 3.77 2.86 4.63
C ALA A 163 3.63 3.93 3.56
N GLY A 164 4.32 3.74 2.47
CA GLY A 164 4.23 4.54 1.27
C GLY A 164 5.45 4.37 0.39
N PHE A 165 5.26 4.66 -0.88
CA PHE A 165 6.27 4.54 -1.94
C PHE A 165 6.74 5.90 -2.45
N THR A 166 6.25 7.00 -1.87
CA THR A 166 6.57 8.38 -2.29
C THR A 166 7.91 8.90 -1.78
N GLY A 167 8.53 8.18 -0.83
CA GLY A 167 9.76 8.62 -0.16
C GLY A 167 9.55 9.53 1.03
N GLU A 168 8.29 9.89 1.32
CA GLU A 168 7.98 10.66 2.52
C GLU A 168 8.15 9.84 3.80
N LYS A 169 8.70 10.48 4.84
CA LYS A 169 8.88 9.84 6.16
C LYS A 169 7.56 9.57 6.86
N LYS A 170 6.55 10.41 6.56
CA LYS A 170 5.19 10.26 7.02
C LYS A 170 4.32 9.91 5.82
N GLY A 171 3.78 8.72 5.84
CA GLY A 171 2.89 8.21 4.83
C GLY A 171 2.04 7.11 5.41
N TYR A 172 0.77 7.12 5.04
CA TYR A 172 -0.22 6.18 5.54
C TYR A 172 -1.10 5.69 4.40
N GLU A 173 -1.70 4.54 4.61
CA GLU A 173 -2.64 3.93 3.69
C GLU A 173 -3.88 3.53 4.48
N ILE A 174 -5.05 3.89 3.96
CA ILE A 174 -6.35 3.53 4.53
C ILE A 174 -6.95 2.43 3.67
N TYR A 175 -7.09 1.24 4.22
CA TYR A 175 -7.83 0.15 3.58
C TYR A 175 -9.24 0.11 4.13
N VAL A 176 -10.21 0.13 3.25
CA VAL A 176 -11.65 0.13 3.56
C VAL A 176 -12.39 -0.83 2.65
N ALA A 177 -13.50 -1.40 3.11
CA ALA A 177 -14.37 -2.19 2.26
C ALA A 177 -14.92 -1.35 1.09
N ALA A 178 -14.95 -1.94 -0.11
CA ALA A 178 -15.29 -1.22 -1.33
C ALA A 178 -16.67 -0.56 -1.30
N ASP A 179 -17.65 -1.18 -0.63
CA ASP A 179 -19.01 -0.64 -0.46
C ASP A 179 -19.09 0.56 0.51
N GLN A 180 -18.00 0.86 1.21
CA GLN A 180 -17.88 1.98 2.15
C GLN A 180 -16.90 3.05 1.66
N ALA A 181 -16.28 2.84 0.51
CA ALA A 181 -15.20 3.68 -0.01
C ALA A 181 -15.65 5.12 -0.29
N ASP A 182 -16.83 5.31 -0.88
CA ASP A 182 -17.37 6.64 -1.20
C ASP A 182 -17.46 7.52 0.05
N ARG A 183 -17.86 6.94 1.18
CA ARG A 183 -17.94 7.70 2.43
C ARG A 183 -16.55 8.12 2.96
N ILE A 184 -15.57 7.26 2.82
CA ILE A 184 -14.18 7.60 3.20
C ILE A 184 -13.66 8.72 2.30
N GLU A 185 -13.95 8.67 1.00
CA GLU A 185 -13.54 9.71 0.06
C GLU A 185 -14.16 11.07 0.38
N GLU A 186 -15.45 11.12 0.68
CA GLU A 186 -16.13 12.34 1.17
C GLU A 186 -15.43 12.92 2.41
N LEU A 187 -15.03 12.06 3.36
CA LEU A 187 -14.37 12.50 4.59
C LEU A 187 -12.93 12.95 4.32
N LEU A 188 -12.22 12.33 3.39
CA LEU A 188 -10.91 12.76 2.92
C LEU A 188 -10.99 14.15 2.28
N HIS A 189 -11.95 14.39 1.40
CA HIS A 189 -12.20 15.73 0.85
C HIS A 189 -12.51 16.75 1.94
N LYS A 190 -13.51 16.48 2.78
CA LYS A 190 -13.92 17.40 3.84
C LYS A 190 -12.78 17.77 4.78
N THR A 191 -12.02 16.77 5.24
CA THR A 191 -10.90 16.99 6.15
C THR A 191 -9.72 17.64 5.42
N GLY A 192 -9.46 17.20 4.20
CA GLY A 192 -8.42 17.72 3.34
C GLY A 192 -8.61 19.20 3.01
N ASP A 193 -9.82 19.61 2.60
CA ASP A 193 -10.14 21.01 2.31
C ASP A 193 -9.85 21.91 3.51
N ALA A 194 -10.21 21.45 4.72
CA ALA A 194 -9.96 22.20 5.95
C ALA A 194 -8.46 22.32 6.32
N MET A 195 -7.61 21.45 5.76
CA MET A 195 -6.16 21.41 6.00
C MET A 195 -5.34 21.94 4.83
N GLY A 196 -5.97 22.20 3.68
CA GLY A 196 -5.25 22.51 2.43
C GLY A 196 -4.58 21.30 1.79
N ALA A 197 -5.05 20.09 2.09
CA ALA A 197 -4.62 18.87 1.42
C ALA A 197 -5.04 18.87 -0.05
N VAL A 198 -4.29 18.16 -0.87
CA VAL A 198 -4.54 18.06 -2.31
C VAL A 198 -4.85 16.61 -2.66
N GLU A 199 -5.99 16.39 -3.31
CA GLU A 199 -6.20 15.14 -4.03
C GLU A 199 -5.23 15.07 -5.20
N VAL A 200 -4.44 14.01 -5.27
CA VAL A 200 -3.55 13.75 -6.40
C VAL A 200 -4.33 12.94 -7.42
N THR A 201 -4.60 13.53 -8.56
CA THR A 201 -5.35 12.90 -9.65
C THR A 201 -4.42 12.37 -10.75
N GLU A 202 -3.22 12.91 -10.83
CA GLU A 202 -2.23 12.57 -11.83
C GLU A 202 -1.43 11.31 -11.46
N PHE A 203 -1.80 10.19 -12.05
CA PHE A 203 -1.11 8.90 -11.85
C PHE A 203 0.41 9.01 -11.98
N GLN A 204 0.90 9.80 -12.94
CA GLN A 204 2.33 10.00 -13.16
C GLN A 204 3.03 10.59 -11.93
N VAL A 205 2.38 11.45 -11.18
CA VAL A 205 2.96 12.05 -9.97
C VAL A 205 3.14 10.99 -8.90
N MET A 206 2.07 10.26 -8.57
CA MET A 206 2.09 9.25 -7.49
C MET A 206 2.89 8.00 -7.87
N ALA A 207 2.65 7.46 -9.05
CA ALA A 207 3.20 6.16 -9.44
C ALA A 207 4.61 6.24 -10.04
N TRP A 208 5.06 7.43 -10.42
CA TRP A 208 6.32 7.57 -11.13
C TRP A 208 7.27 8.59 -10.50
N THR A 209 6.87 9.86 -10.51
CA THR A 209 7.82 10.93 -10.17
C THR A 209 8.23 10.89 -8.70
N LEU A 210 7.26 10.77 -7.78
CA LEU A 210 7.55 10.71 -6.34
C LEU A 210 8.38 9.48 -5.96
N PRO A 211 8.04 8.25 -6.40
CA PRO A 211 8.87 7.08 -6.13
C PRO A 211 10.27 7.16 -6.71
N THR A 212 10.41 7.63 -7.96
CA THR A 212 11.71 7.76 -8.62
C THR A 212 12.63 8.75 -7.89
N GLU A 213 12.09 9.89 -7.41
CA GLU A 213 12.85 10.83 -6.56
C GLU A 213 13.32 10.19 -5.25
N ALA A 214 12.53 9.26 -4.70
CA ALA A 214 12.88 8.52 -3.51
C ALA A 214 13.91 7.41 -3.77
N GLY A 215 14.25 7.14 -5.02
CA GLY A 215 15.10 6.01 -5.42
C GLY A 215 14.38 4.67 -5.37
N PHE A 216 13.06 4.67 -5.40
CA PHE A 216 12.24 3.46 -5.47
C PHE A 216 11.96 3.12 -6.94
N TYR A 217 12.33 1.92 -7.34
CA TYR A 217 12.14 1.40 -8.69
C TYR A 217 11.18 0.22 -8.65
N TYR A 218 10.22 0.22 -9.56
CA TYR A 218 9.28 -0.89 -9.72
C TYR A 218 9.91 -2.02 -10.53
N MET A 219 9.33 -3.22 -10.42
CA MET A 219 9.74 -4.40 -11.16
C MET A 219 9.92 -4.13 -12.67
N ARG A 220 9.00 -3.36 -13.29
CA ARG A 220 9.09 -3.01 -14.72
C ARG A 220 10.32 -2.16 -15.07
N ASP A 221 10.85 -1.39 -14.11
CA ASP A 221 12.03 -0.55 -14.31
C ASP A 221 13.32 -1.40 -14.26
N LEU A 222 13.23 -2.61 -13.72
CA LEU A 222 14.32 -3.57 -13.52
C LEU A 222 14.33 -4.69 -14.57
N ARG A 223 13.29 -4.82 -15.37
CA ARG A 223 13.23 -5.75 -16.50
C ARG A 223 13.83 -5.10 -17.74
N HIS A 224 14.86 -5.70 -18.26
CA HIS A 224 15.49 -5.35 -19.54
C HIS A 224 14.93 -6.19 -20.69
#